data_9a1e7e80a2273350040df6d22a8d3d69
#
_entry.id   9a1e7e80a2273350040df6d22a8d3d69
#
_cell.length_a   1.000
_cell.length_b   1.000
_cell.length_c   1.000
_cell.angle_alpha   90.00
_cell.angle_beta   90.00
_cell.angle_gamma   90.00
#
_symmetry.space_group_name_H-M   'P 1'
#
loop_
_entity.id
_entity.type
_entity.pdbx_description
1 polymer ?
#
loop_
_entity_poly.entity_id
_entity_poly.type
_entity_poly.pdbx_seq_one_letter_code
_entity_poly.pdbx_strand_id
1 'polypeptide(L)'
;MKVCRIEKDTVLRKVGEVIEPSSFERIYSEMRSKAELLLESVRSEFYPKLFDRVDSLFVFPYDDKMEKRAFQWANTFASTPVSYCIVNLLVLEVDNVEWHDSRNYDDLCFLLGNCKVGMRDKNVNKDDLCNRYWLEKCNMEELSIEGLVKKARVISIAPYIVTRNGIRKLE
;
A
#
# COMPACT_ATOMS: atom_id res chain seq x y z
N MET A 1 2.20 7.13 16.37
CA MET A 1 1.11 6.12 16.32
C MET A 1 1.63 4.79 15.81
N LYS A 2 0.86 3.69 15.96
CA LYS A 2 1.24 2.37 15.43
C LYS A 2 0.56 2.10 14.10
N VAL A 3 1.32 1.53 13.16
CA VAL A 3 0.87 1.07 11.86
C VAL A 3 1.52 -0.27 11.53
N CYS A 4 1.05 -0.94 10.49
CA CYS A 4 1.61 -2.20 10.01
C CYS A 4 2.17 -2.07 8.59
N ARG A 5 3.15 -2.92 8.30
CA ARG A 5 3.71 -3.12 6.96
C ARG A 5 4.06 -4.59 6.81
N ILE A 6 3.95 -5.12 5.59
CA ILE A 6 4.54 -6.42 5.27
C ILE A 6 5.72 -6.26 4.34
N GLU A 7 6.71 -7.09 4.54
CA GLU A 7 7.89 -7.21 3.68
C GLU A 7 8.17 -8.69 3.38
N LYS A 8 8.87 -8.96 2.29
CA LYS A 8 9.35 -10.33 2.01
C LYS A 8 10.28 -10.77 3.13
N ASP A 9 10.30 -12.06 3.44
CA ASP A 9 11.18 -12.67 4.43
C ASP A 9 12.68 -12.48 4.14
N THR A 10 13.02 -12.24 2.87
CA THR A 10 14.40 -11.90 2.44
C THR A 10 14.87 -10.51 2.88
N VAL A 11 13.97 -9.64 3.32
CA VAL A 11 14.32 -8.32 3.85
C VAL A 11 14.60 -8.45 5.35
N LEU A 12 15.85 -8.31 5.72
CA LEU A 12 16.28 -8.43 7.11
C LEU A 12 16.13 -7.09 7.83
N ARG A 13 15.19 -7.04 8.79
CA ARG A 13 14.96 -5.87 9.66
C ARG A 13 15.31 -6.20 11.10
N LYS A 14 15.55 -5.16 11.89
CA LYS A 14 15.81 -5.27 13.34
C LYS A 14 14.82 -4.41 14.12
N VAL A 15 14.40 -4.90 15.29
CA VAL A 15 13.62 -4.07 16.23
C VAL A 15 14.46 -2.88 16.67
N GLY A 16 13.87 -1.70 16.67
CA GLY A 16 14.54 -0.42 16.91
C GLY A 16 15.11 0.25 15.66
N GLU A 17 15.20 -0.46 14.53
CA GLU A 17 15.64 0.10 13.26
C GLU A 17 14.70 1.21 12.82
N VAL A 18 15.26 2.27 12.27
CA VAL A 18 14.51 3.33 11.59
C VAL A 18 14.58 3.06 10.10
N ILE A 19 13.40 2.96 9.48
CA ILE A 19 13.27 2.74 8.05
C ILE A 19 12.73 4.00 7.38
N GLU A 20 13.27 4.30 6.22
CA GLU A 20 12.86 5.39 5.34
C GLU A 20 12.58 4.82 3.95
N PRO A 21 11.84 5.51 3.10
CA PRO A 21 11.65 5.09 1.71
C PRO A 21 13.03 4.85 1.07
N SER A 22 13.23 3.66 0.55
CA SER A 22 14.45 3.38 -0.19
C SER A 22 14.34 4.01 -1.57
N SER A 23 15.43 4.61 -2.05
CA SER A 23 15.59 5.09 -3.43
C SER A 23 15.66 3.96 -4.47
N PHE A 24 15.28 2.74 -4.09
CA PHE A 24 15.17 1.64 -5.04
C PHE A 24 14.07 1.97 -6.05
N GLU A 25 14.45 1.98 -7.31
CA GLU A 25 13.49 2.03 -8.41
C GLU A 25 12.45 0.93 -8.20
N ARG A 26 11.21 1.35 -7.91
CA ARG A 26 10.10 0.42 -7.86
C ARG A 26 9.82 -0.01 -9.29
N ILE A 27 9.98 -1.29 -9.56
CA ILE A 27 9.62 -1.86 -10.86
C ILE A 27 8.09 -1.94 -10.91
N TYR A 28 7.50 -0.99 -11.61
CA TYR A 28 6.06 -0.99 -11.89
C TYR A 28 5.76 -1.59 -13.25
N SER A 29 4.60 -2.18 -13.42
CA SER A 29 4.04 -2.41 -14.75
C SER A 29 3.80 -1.05 -15.43
N GLU A 30 3.76 -1.02 -16.78
CA GLU A 30 3.54 0.21 -17.55
C GLU A 30 2.31 1.01 -17.06
N MET A 31 1.21 0.31 -16.78
CA MET A 31 -0.03 0.93 -16.30
C MET A 31 0.14 1.55 -14.91
N ARG A 32 0.83 0.86 -14.00
CA ARG A 32 1.12 1.38 -12.67
C ARG A 32 2.05 2.59 -12.74
N SER A 33 3.07 2.57 -13.59
CA SER A 33 3.94 3.71 -13.82
C SER A 33 3.17 4.93 -14.31
N LYS A 34 2.24 4.75 -15.24
CA LYS A 34 1.36 5.82 -15.73
C LYS A 34 0.45 6.37 -14.63
N ALA A 35 -0.10 5.50 -13.78
CA ALA A 35 -0.94 5.91 -12.66
C ALA A 35 -0.15 6.71 -11.61
N GLU A 36 1.05 6.25 -11.24
CA GLU A 36 1.93 6.99 -10.33
C GLU A 36 2.30 8.37 -10.85
N LEU A 37 2.70 8.48 -12.13
CA LEU A 37 3.02 9.77 -12.75
C LEU A 37 1.83 10.72 -12.76
N LEU A 38 0.63 10.22 -13.05
CA LEU A 38 -0.57 11.05 -13.08
C LEU A 38 -0.95 11.51 -11.67
N LEU A 39 -0.93 10.61 -10.68
CA LEU A 39 -1.20 10.98 -9.28
C LEU A 39 -0.20 12.01 -8.78
N GLU A 40 1.09 11.86 -9.10
CA GLU A 40 2.13 12.80 -8.69
C GLU A 40 1.98 14.16 -9.38
N SER A 41 1.60 14.19 -10.66
CA SER A 41 1.30 15.42 -11.38
C SER A 41 0.17 16.19 -10.70
N VAL A 42 -0.94 15.51 -10.38
CA VAL A 42 -2.09 16.13 -9.70
C VAL A 42 -1.70 16.58 -8.28
N ARG A 43 -0.95 15.74 -7.54
CA ARG A 43 -0.49 16.11 -6.19
C ARG A 43 0.38 17.37 -6.20
N SER A 44 1.40 17.38 -7.05
CA SER A 44 2.37 18.49 -7.08
C SER A 44 1.72 19.82 -7.48
N GLU A 45 0.71 19.77 -8.33
CA GLU A 45 0.00 20.95 -8.81
C GLU A 45 -1.04 21.46 -7.78
N PHE A 46 -1.87 20.56 -7.24
CA PHE A 46 -3.04 20.94 -6.44
C PHE A 46 -2.88 20.65 -4.95
N TYR A 47 -2.04 19.70 -4.56
CA TYR A 47 -1.89 19.22 -3.17
C TYR A 47 -0.42 19.11 -2.73
N PRO A 48 0.41 20.16 -2.92
CA PRO A 48 1.86 20.07 -2.71
C PRO A 48 2.29 19.79 -1.27
N LYS A 49 1.37 19.91 -0.31
CA LYS A 49 1.64 19.61 1.11
C LYS A 49 1.45 18.15 1.46
N LEU A 50 0.77 17.36 0.63
CA LEU A 50 0.58 15.94 0.85
C LEU A 50 1.86 15.17 0.51
N PHE A 51 2.03 14.00 1.14
CA PHE A 51 3.17 13.12 0.88
C PHE A 51 3.09 12.58 -0.55
N ASP A 52 4.23 12.63 -1.24
CA ASP A 52 4.32 11.92 -2.51
C ASP A 52 4.41 10.40 -2.29
N ARG A 53 3.86 9.64 -3.24
CA ARG A 53 3.85 8.17 -3.16
C ARG A 53 5.23 7.57 -3.41
N VAL A 54 6.03 8.19 -4.26
CA VAL A 54 7.33 7.66 -4.70
C VAL A 54 8.31 7.58 -3.53
N ASP A 55 8.37 8.65 -2.74
CA ASP A 55 9.25 8.74 -1.57
C ASP A 55 8.48 8.49 -0.26
N SER A 56 7.54 7.56 -0.26
CA SER A 56 6.81 7.15 0.93
C SER A 56 6.89 5.64 1.15
N LEU A 57 6.92 5.25 2.41
CA LEU A 57 6.65 3.87 2.82
C LEU A 57 5.15 3.66 2.83
N PHE A 58 4.70 2.54 2.28
CA PHE A 58 3.30 2.14 2.35
C PHE A 58 3.06 1.32 3.62
N VAL A 59 2.03 1.70 4.35
CA VAL A 59 1.61 1.07 5.61
C VAL A 59 0.10 0.88 5.61
N PHE A 60 -0.41 0.08 6.55
CA PHE A 60 -1.84 -0.08 6.80
C PHE A 60 -2.14 0.00 8.31
N PRO A 61 -3.40 0.22 8.72
CA PRO A 61 -3.76 0.38 10.12
C PRO A 61 -3.36 -0.82 10.99
N TYR A 62 -2.89 -0.54 12.20
CA TYR A 62 -2.68 -1.51 13.27
C TYR A 62 -3.96 -1.66 14.08
N ASP A 63 -4.82 -2.59 13.70
CA ASP A 63 -6.11 -2.87 14.29
C ASP A 63 -6.44 -4.37 14.20
N ASP A 64 -7.67 -4.76 14.57
CA ASP A 64 -8.16 -6.13 14.51
C ASP A 64 -8.24 -6.72 13.08
N LYS A 65 -8.17 -5.89 12.05
CA LYS A 65 -8.16 -6.27 10.63
C LYS A 65 -6.76 -6.38 10.03
N MET A 66 -5.70 -6.13 10.81
CA MET A 66 -4.32 -6.07 10.30
C MET A 66 -3.90 -7.33 9.53
N GLU A 67 -4.30 -8.53 9.98
CA GLU A 67 -3.97 -9.78 9.28
C GLU A 67 -4.72 -9.92 7.95
N LYS A 68 -5.97 -9.48 7.89
CA LYS A 68 -6.73 -9.46 6.63
C LYS A 68 -6.10 -8.51 5.62
N ARG A 69 -5.67 -7.33 6.06
CA ARG A 69 -4.94 -6.37 5.22
C ARG A 69 -3.59 -6.92 4.79
N ALA A 70 -2.83 -7.52 5.72
CA ALA A 70 -1.57 -8.18 5.40
C ALA A 70 -1.74 -9.27 4.34
N PHE A 71 -2.82 -10.06 4.41
CA PHE A 71 -3.15 -11.06 3.41
C PHE A 71 -3.42 -10.44 2.04
N GLN A 72 -4.22 -9.39 1.95
CA GLN A 72 -4.46 -8.68 0.69
C GLN A 72 -3.17 -8.14 0.08
N TRP A 73 -2.34 -7.50 0.89
CA TRP A 73 -1.07 -6.92 0.44
C TRP A 73 -0.08 -7.98 0.00
N ALA A 74 0.00 -9.11 0.71
CA ALA A 74 0.87 -10.22 0.34
C ALA A 74 0.54 -10.78 -1.05
N ASN A 75 -0.73 -10.81 -1.43
CA ASN A 75 -1.14 -11.23 -2.76
C ASN A 75 -0.61 -10.32 -3.88
N THR A 76 -0.26 -9.08 -3.57
CA THR A 76 0.38 -8.18 -4.56
C THR A 76 1.85 -8.51 -4.80
N PHE A 77 2.52 -9.22 -3.89
CA PHE A 77 3.91 -9.65 -4.05
C PHE A 77 4.05 -10.91 -4.90
N ALA A 78 2.98 -11.68 -5.04
CA ALA A 78 2.97 -12.89 -5.83
C ALA A 78 2.67 -12.54 -7.29
N SER A 79 3.71 -12.50 -8.12
CA SER A 79 3.56 -12.37 -9.58
C SER A 79 2.95 -13.62 -10.24
N THR A 80 2.83 -14.72 -9.49
CA THR A 80 2.16 -15.98 -9.87
C THR A 80 1.42 -16.51 -8.64
N PRO A 81 0.33 -17.28 -8.78
CA PRO A 81 -0.32 -17.93 -7.65
C PRO A 81 0.63 -18.96 -7.03
N VAL A 82 1.50 -18.48 -6.16
CA VAL A 82 2.42 -19.32 -5.39
C VAL A 82 1.58 -20.12 -4.40
N SER A 83 1.93 -21.37 -4.20
CA SER A 83 1.26 -22.24 -3.24
C SER A 83 1.37 -21.68 -1.80
N TYR A 84 2.46 -20.97 -1.49
CA TYR A 84 2.67 -20.21 -0.25
C TYR A 84 3.81 -19.21 -0.40
N CYS A 85 3.84 -18.16 0.43
CA CYS A 85 5.01 -17.33 0.63
C CYS A 85 5.14 -16.98 2.12
N ILE A 86 6.37 -16.70 2.54
CA ILE A 86 6.65 -16.20 3.89
C ILE A 86 6.85 -14.70 3.80
N VAL A 87 6.23 -13.98 4.71
CA VAL A 87 6.37 -12.53 4.84
C VAL A 87 6.61 -12.16 6.30
N ASN A 88 7.28 -11.05 6.53
CA ASN A 88 7.40 -10.44 7.84
C ASN A 88 6.33 -9.36 8.00
N LEU A 89 5.48 -9.52 9.01
CA LEU A 89 4.58 -8.45 9.45
C LEU A 89 5.34 -7.58 10.45
N LEU A 90 5.57 -6.35 10.06
CA LEU A 90 6.20 -5.33 10.89
C LEU A 90 5.13 -4.50 11.59
N VAL A 91 5.27 -4.29 12.91
CA VAL A 91 4.59 -3.20 13.59
C VAL A 91 5.55 -2.03 13.67
N LEU A 92 5.13 -0.88 13.21
CA LEU A 92 5.92 0.32 13.08
C LEU A 92 5.35 1.43 13.96
N GLU A 93 6.23 2.25 14.51
CA GLU A 93 5.90 3.52 15.13
C GLU A 93 6.20 4.64 14.13
N VAL A 94 5.23 5.54 13.94
CA VAL A 94 5.31 6.67 13.02
C VAL A 94 4.76 7.94 13.67
N ASP A 95 5.25 9.10 13.25
CA ASP A 95 4.78 10.39 13.74
C ASP A 95 3.48 10.80 13.00
N ASN A 96 3.49 10.74 11.67
CA ASN A 96 2.38 11.15 10.83
C ASN A 96 2.10 10.11 9.75
N VAL A 97 0.83 9.96 9.40
CA VAL A 97 0.35 9.11 8.29
C VAL A 97 -0.69 9.87 7.49
N GLU A 98 -0.58 9.83 6.18
CA GLU A 98 -1.64 10.23 5.27
C GLU A 98 -2.36 8.99 4.77
N TRP A 99 -3.66 8.90 5.03
CA TRP A 99 -4.48 7.75 4.69
C TRP A 99 -5.23 7.95 3.39
N HIS A 100 -5.17 6.94 2.51
CA HIS A 100 -5.81 6.94 1.19
C HIS A 100 -6.55 5.62 0.97
N ASP A 101 -7.61 5.66 0.15
CA ASP A 101 -8.27 4.46 -0.34
C ASP A 101 -7.56 3.94 -1.60
N SER A 102 -6.81 2.85 -1.47
CA SER A 102 -6.05 2.27 -2.58
C SER A 102 -6.92 1.78 -3.74
N ARG A 103 -8.24 1.61 -3.54
CA ARG A 103 -9.16 1.26 -4.63
C ARG A 103 -9.25 2.36 -5.69
N ASN A 104 -9.08 3.63 -5.32
CA ASN A 104 -9.04 4.72 -6.29
C ASN A 104 -7.80 4.61 -7.19
N TYR A 105 -6.66 4.16 -6.63
CA TYR A 105 -5.47 3.85 -7.40
C TYR A 105 -5.67 2.64 -8.32
N ASP A 106 -6.27 1.56 -7.81
CA ASP A 106 -6.54 0.36 -8.62
C ASP A 106 -7.50 0.67 -9.77
N ASP A 107 -8.59 1.42 -9.50
CA ASP A 107 -9.54 1.88 -10.53
C ASP A 107 -8.84 2.75 -11.58
N LEU A 108 -7.89 3.61 -11.18
CA LEU A 108 -7.08 4.41 -12.10
C LEU A 108 -6.20 3.52 -13.00
N CYS A 109 -5.56 2.50 -12.43
CA CYS A 109 -4.77 1.53 -13.20
C CYS A 109 -5.65 0.79 -14.23
N PHE A 110 -6.84 0.35 -13.84
CA PHE A 110 -7.79 -0.29 -14.77
C PHE A 110 -8.22 0.65 -15.90
N LEU A 111 -8.53 1.90 -15.58
CA LEU A 111 -8.93 2.89 -16.57
C LEU A 111 -7.81 3.17 -17.57
N LEU A 112 -6.57 3.35 -17.10
CA LEU A 112 -5.39 3.57 -17.94
C LEU A 112 -5.02 2.34 -18.79
N GLY A 113 -5.39 1.14 -18.35
CA GLY A 113 -5.24 -0.11 -19.10
C GLY A 113 -6.39 -0.40 -20.05
N ASN A 114 -7.34 0.53 -20.22
CA ASN A 114 -8.58 0.32 -21.00
C ASN A 114 -9.39 -0.92 -20.54
N CYS A 115 -9.26 -1.32 -19.29
CA CYS A 115 -9.94 -2.47 -18.71
C CYS A 115 -10.91 -1.99 -17.63
N LYS A 116 -12.19 -1.85 -17.99
CA LYS A 116 -13.23 -1.44 -17.02
C LYS A 116 -13.80 -2.61 -16.20
N VAL A 117 -13.31 -3.82 -16.42
CA VAL A 117 -13.72 -4.99 -15.64
C VAL A 117 -13.04 -4.91 -14.27
N GLY A 118 -13.86 -4.90 -13.23
CA GLY A 118 -13.36 -4.77 -11.83
C GLY A 118 -13.42 -3.36 -11.26
N MET A 119 -13.61 -2.33 -12.08
CA MET A 119 -13.83 -0.96 -11.57
C MET A 119 -15.17 -0.87 -10.81
N ARG A 120 -15.16 -0.13 -9.70
CA ARG A 120 -16.36 0.15 -8.88
C ARG A 120 -17.36 1.06 -9.60
N ASP A 121 -16.84 2.08 -10.28
CA ASP A 121 -17.61 3.05 -11.05
C ASP A 121 -17.05 3.14 -12.46
N LYS A 122 -17.82 2.66 -13.45
CA LYS A 122 -17.37 2.62 -14.85
C LYS A 122 -17.53 3.95 -15.57
N ASN A 123 -18.20 4.94 -14.94
CA ASN A 123 -18.45 6.25 -15.51
C ASN A 123 -17.50 7.33 -14.97
N VAL A 124 -16.64 6.96 -14.01
CA VAL A 124 -15.63 7.87 -13.46
C VAL A 124 -14.52 8.13 -14.48
N ASN A 125 -14.01 9.35 -14.49
CA ASN A 125 -12.85 9.71 -15.28
C ASN A 125 -11.55 9.68 -14.45
N LYS A 126 -10.40 9.84 -15.11
CA LYS A 126 -9.08 9.77 -14.47
C LYS A 126 -8.85 10.92 -13.47
N ASP A 127 -9.34 12.12 -13.77
CA ASP A 127 -9.13 13.28 -12.93
C ASP A 127 -9.94 13.16 -11.62
N ASP A 128 -11.17 12.63 -11.73
CA ASP A 128 -12.00 12.32 -10.55
C ASP A 128 -11.31 11.26 -9.66
N LEU A 129 -10.73 10.21 -10.26
CA LEU A 129 -10.03 9.16 -9.49
C LEU A 129 -8.80 9.72 -8.78
N CYS A 130 -8.02 10.59 -9.44
CA CYS A 130 -6.89 11.25 -8.82
C CYS A 130 -7.33 12.15 -7.65
N ASN A 131 -8.37 12.95 -7.86
CA ASN A 131 -8.91 13.81 -6.80
C ASN A 131 -9.49 13.00 -5.64
N ARG A 132 -10.23 11.92 -5.92
CA ARG A 132 -10.73 11.01 -4.88
C ARG A 132 -9.58 10.39 -4.09
N TYR A 133 -8.52 9.95 -4.77
CA TYR A 133 -7.36 9.39 -4.10
C TYR A 133 -6.75 10.36 -3.08
N TRP A 134 -6.55 11.63 -3.46
CA TRP A 134 -5.88 12.62 -2.62
C TRP A 134 -6.78 13.27 -1.57
N LEU A 135 -8.07 13.41 -1.82
CA LEU A 135 -8.98 14.21 -0.99
C LEU A 135 -10.07 13.43 -0.30
N GLU A 136 -10.44 12.25 -0.81
CA GLU A 136 -11.55 11.51 -0.24
C GLU A 136 -11.18 11.01 1.16
N LYS A 137 -12.04 11.30 2.13
CA LYS A 137 -11.86 10.82 3.49
C LYS A 137 -12.03 9.30 3.54
N CYS A 138 -10.98 8.61 3.99
CA CYS A 138 -10.97 7.18 4.08
C CYS A 138 -11.93 6.65 5.17
N ASN A 139 -12.66 5.60 4.83
CA ASN A 139 -13.31 4.78 5.84
C ASN A 139 -12.29 3.77 6.38
N MET A 140 -11.80 4.00 7.60
CA MET A 140 -10.77 3.16 8.22
C MET A 140 -11.20 1.71 8.47
N GLU A 141 -12.52 1.42 8.37
CA GLU A 141 -13.06 0.07 8.44
C GLU A 141 -12.80 -0.77 7.18
N GLU A 142 -12.46 -0.14 6.07
CA GLU A 142 -12.16 -0.82 4.81
C GLU A 142 -10.80 -1.52 4.83
N LEU A 143 -10.69 -2.62 4.09
CA LEU A 143 -9.44 -3.36 3.98
C LEU A 143 -8.43 -2.70 3.03
N SER A 144 -8.91 -1.89 2.11
CA SER A 144 -8.13 -1.23 1.06
C SER A 144 -7.48 0.08 1.47
N ILE A 145 -7.38 0.35 2.77
CA ILE A 145 -6.72 1.56 3.26
C ILE A 145 -5.21 1.39 3.18
N GLU A 146 -4.55 2.35 2.55
CA GLU A 146 -3.10 2.50 2.58
C GLU A 146 -2.71 3.82 3.23
N GLY A 147 -1.61 3.80 3.96
CA GLY A 147 -1.01 4.99 4.57
C GLY A 147 0.32 5.31 3.91
N LEU A 148 0.59 6.58 3.72
CA LEU A 148 1.90 7.09 3.29
C LEU A 148 2.64 7.64 4.49
N VAL A 149 3.89 7.20 4.71
CA VAL A 149 4.75 7.70 5.78
C VAL A 149 6.16 7.93 5.26
N LYS A 150 6.84 8.95 5.78
CA LYS A 150 8.21 9.29 5.36
C LYS A 150 9.28 8.56 6.18
N LYS A 151 8.93 8.17 7.40
CA LYS A 151 9.87 7.54 8.33
C LYS A 151 9.10 6.68 9.33
N ALA A 152 9.68 5.54 9.70
CA ALA A 152 9.06 4.63 10.66
C ALA A 152 10.13 3.93 11.49
N ARG A 153 9.81 3.63 12.77
CA ARG A 153 10.63 2.82 13.65
C ARG A 153 10.02 1.43 13.79
N VAL A 154 10.79 0.40 13.60
CA VAL A 154 10.36 -0.99 13.78
C VAL A 154 10.19 -1.29 15.27
N ILE A 155 8.95 -1.64 15.68
CA ILE A 155 8.63 -2.02 17.07
C ILE A 155 8.65 -3.52 17.25
N SER A 156 8.09 -4.25 16.30
CA SER A 156 8.09 -5.70 16.32
C SER A 156 8.09 -6.29 14.92
N ILE A 157 8.56 -7.52 14.81
CA ILE A 157 8.64 -8.29 13.58
C ILE A 157 8.09 -9.67 13.89
N ALA A 158 7.13 -10.13 13.08
CA ALA A 158 6.58 -11.47 13.21
C ALA A 158 6.50 -12.13 11.83
N PRO A 159 7.04 -13.35 11.67
CA PRO A 159 6.93 -14.08 10.42
C PRO A 159 5.53 -14.67 10.27
N TYR A 160 5.01 -14.61 9.05
CA TYR A 160 3.71 -15.15 8.65
C TYR A 160 3.87 -15.99 7.39
N ILE A 161 3.13 -17.07 7.31
CA ILE A 161 2.92 -17.82 6.07
C ILE A 161 1.62 -17.39 5.42
N VAL A 162 1.69 -17.06 4.14
CA VAL A 162 0.56 -16.71 3.31
C VAL A 162 0.28 -17.85 2.36
N THR A 163 -0.96 -18.31 2.33
CA THR A 163 -1.45 -19.38 1.45
C THR A 163 -2.66 -18.89 0.65
N ARG A 164 -3.18 -19.68 -0.25
CA ARG A 164 -4.43 -19.36 -0.97
C ARG A 164 -5.64 -19.14 -0.04
N ASN A 165 -5.59 -19.75 1.14
CA ASN A 165 -6.72 -19.77 2.09
C ASN A 165 -6.60 -18.73 3.21
N GLY A 166 -5.51 -17.96 3.25
CA GLY A 166 -5.32 -16.95 4.27
C GLY A 166 -3.86 -16.77 4.71
N ILE A 167 -3.70 -16.07 5.81
CA ILE A 167 -2.43 -15.75 6.44
C ILE A 167 -2.41 -16.36 7.85
N ARG A 168 -1.27 -16.85 8.29
CA ARG A 168 -1.07 -17.44 9.62
C ARG A 168 0.31 -17.09 10.15
N LYS A 169 0.37 -16.65 11.42
CA LYS A 169 1.65 -16.43 12.13
C LYS A 169 2.42 -17.75 12.25
N LEU A 170 3.72 -17.65 12.01
CA LEU A 170 4.64 -18.76 12.30
C LEU A 170 5.07 -18.66 13.77
N GLU A 171 5.08 -19.81 14.45
CA GLU A 171 5.55 -19.96 15.82
C GLU A 171 7.08 -19.94 15.89
#